data_f66dc2b014c73c52c5a58a26c551a63b
#
_entry.id   f66dc2b014c73c52c5a58a26c551a63b
#
_cell.length_a   1.000
_cell.length_b   1.000
_cell.length_c   1.000
_cell.angle_alpha   90.00
_cell.angle_beta   90.00
_cell.angle_gamma   90.00
#
_symmetry.space_group_name_H-M   'P 1'
#
loop_
_entity.id
_entity.type
_entity.pdbx_description
1 polymer ?
#
loop_
_entity_poly.entity_id
_entity_poly.type
_entity_poly.pdbx_seq_one_letter_code
_entity_poly.pdbx_strand_id
1 'polypeptide(L)'
;GQYKDEDLTEEGLRVFTTLDPTVQAAAEGRIADGLSRVEKQRGIKADTLESAAVVTSIEGGNVLALVGGREQGYAGFNRALEAKRQIGSLMKPVDYLTAMMRPAKFNPITPLDDSPLSVKLATGKTWQPGNYSNRSHGDNVPAYYGLEHSLNIASSRLSLAAGIPNIIDTLGKLGYERDAP
;
A
#
# COMPACT_ATOMS: atom_id res chain seq x y z
N GLY A 1 18.29 11.91 13.11
CA GLY A 1 19.31 11.47 12.15
C GLY A 1 20.71 11.54 12.77
N GLN A 2 21.67 10.81 12.20
CA GLN A 2 23.07 10.78 12.67
C GLN A 2 23.84 12.06 12.32
N TYR A 3 23.32 12.86 11.38
CA TYR A 3 23.95 14.09 10.89
C TYR A 3 22.97 15.26 10.96
N LYS A 4 23.48 16.47 11.22
CA LYS A 4 22.71 17.71 11.13
C LYS A 4 22.77 18.24 9.69
N ASP A 5 21.79 19.05 9.29
CA ASP A 5 21.73 19.64 7.95
C ASP A 5 22.97 20.51 7.66
N GLU A 6 23.53 21.17 8.68
CA GLU A 6 24.77 21.94 8.62
C GLU A 6 25.98 21.06 8.25
N ASP A 7 26.07 19.85 8.79
CA ASP A 7 27.17 18.91 8.51
C ASP A 7 27.17 18.49 7.03
N LEU A 8 25.96 18.37 6.42
CA LEU A 8 25.78 17.96 5.02
C LEU A 8 26.15 19.07 4.02
N THR A 9 26.06 20.34 4.41
CA THR A 9 26.28 21.49 3.53
C THR A 9 27.67 22.09 3.66
N GLU A 10 28.28 22.06 4.84
CA GLU A 10 29.50 22.79 5.12
C GLU A 10 30.78 21.92 5.10
N GLU A 11 30.68 20.62 5.38
CA GLU A 11 31.85 19.74 5.51
C GLU A 11 32.23 18.97 4.24
N GLY A 12 31.51 19.17 3.12
CA GLY A 12 31.80 18.51 1.85
C GLY A 12 31.68 16.98 1.92
N LEU A 13 30.75 16.48 2.72
CA LEU A 13 30.54 15.04 2.91
C LEU A 13 30.14 14.34 1.59
N ARG A 14 30.72 13.17 1.36
CA ARG A 14 30.35 12.29 0.25
C ARG A 14 29.38 11.23 0.75
N VAL A 15 28.10 11.34 0.35
CA VAL A 15 27.06 10.37 0.73
C VAL A 15 26.89 9.36 -0.39
N PHE A 16 27.18 8.09 -0.11
CA PHE A 16 26.94 7.00 -1.03
C PHE A 16 25.56 6.38 -0.72
N THR A 17 24.70 6.35 -1.72
CA THR A 17 23.35 5.80 -1.60
C THR A 17 23.20 4.55 -2.47
N THR A 18 22.08 3.85 -2.31
CA THR A 18 21.70 2.71 -3.17
C THR A 18 20.93 3.14 -4.42
N LEU A 19 20.69 4.46 -4.60
CA LEU A 19 19.98 4.98 -5.76
C LEU A 19 20.74 4.68 -7.04
N ASP A 20 20.02 4.16 -8.05
CA ASP A 20 20.53 3.92 -9.41
C ASP A 20 20.03 5.03 -10.33
N PRO A 21 20.91 5.84 -10.91
CA PRO A 21 20.51 6.97 -11.77
C PRO A 21 19.67 6.54 -12.98
N THR A 22 19.93 5.34 -13.52
CA THR A 22 19.16 4.81 -14.66
C THR A 22 17.74 4.44 -14.26
N VAL A 23 17.60 3.76 -13.11
CA VAL A 23 16.30 3.41 -12.57
C VAL A 23 15.52 4.66 -12.14
N GLN A 24 16.21 5.63 -11.53
CA GLN A 24 15.62 6.91 -11.13
C GLN A 24 15.04 7.66 -12.34
N ALA A 25 15.86 7.88 -13.39
CA ALA A 25 15.41 8.58 -14.59
C ALA A 25 14.25 7.84 -15.29
N ALA A 26 14.31 6.52 -15.36
CA ALA A 26 13.22 5.71 -15.91
C ALA A 26 11.92 5.84 -15.10
N ALA A 27 12.00 5.83 -13.78
CA ALA A 27 10.83 5.97 -12.89
C ALA A 27 10.18 7.35 -13.04
N GLU A 28 10.98 8.42 -13.04
CA GLU A 28 10.52 9.80 -13.22
C GLU A 28 9.79 9.97 -14.56
N GLY A 29 10.43 9.55 -15.67
CA GLY A 29 9.83 9.65 -16.99
C GLY A 29 8.52 8.86 -17.11
N ARG A 30 8.46 7.65 -16.55
CA ARG A 30 7.25 6.83 -16.59
C ARG A 30 6.10 7.37 -15.75
N ILE A 31 6.38 8.02 -14.63
CA ILE A 31 5.35 8.69 -13.83
C ILE A 31 4.78 9.87 -14.62
N ALA A 32 5.61 10.76 -15.15
CA ALA A 32 5.15 11.92 -15.90
C ALA A 32 4.31 11.52 -17.13
N ASP A 33 4.80 10.58 -17.93
CA ASP A 33 4.09 10.05 -19.11
C ASP A 33 2.79 9.32 -18.73
N GLY A 34 2.82 8.53 -17.67
CA GLY A 34 1.67 7.78 -17.18
C GLY A 34 0.54 8.69 -16.71
N LEU A 35 0.86 9.70 -15.94
CA LEU A 35 -0.11 10.68 -15.46
C LEU A 35 -0.73 11.46 -16.62
N SER A 36 0.07 11.94 -17.57
CA SER A 36 -0.40 12.64 -18.77
C SER A 36 -1.33 11.78 -19.60
N ARG A 37 -1.03 10.49 -19.73
CA ARG A 37 -1.87 9.53 -20.45
C ARG A 37 -3.22 9.32 -19.76
N VAL A 38 -3.22 9.14 -18.43
CA VAL A 38 -4.44 8.96 -17.63
C VAL A 38 -5.31 10.20 -17.69
N GLU A 39 -4.72 11.39 -17.55
CA GLU A 39 -5.43 12.67 -17.65
C GLU A 39 -6.14 12.78 -18.99
N LYS A 40 -5.43 12.51 -20.10
CA LYS A 40 -6.00 12.54 -21.45
C LYS A 40 -7.13 11.51 -21.62
N GLN A 41 -6.94 10.27 -21.15
CA GLN A 41 -7.94 9.21 -21.28
C GLN A 41 -9.20 9.47 -20.46
N ARG A 42 -9.08 10.16 -19.33
CA ARG A 42 -10.18 10.44 -18.41
C ARG A 42 -10.79 11.82 -18.56
N GLY A 43 -10.29 12.65 -19.48
CA GLY A 43 -10.74 14.03 -19.63
C GLY A 43 -10.43 14.91 -18.42
N ILE A 44 -9.39 14.57 -17.67
CA ILE A 44 -8.91 15.35 -16.53
C ILE A 44 -8.02 16.46 -17.08
N LYS A 45 -8.11 17.66 -16.48
CA LYS A 45 -7.22 18.78 -16.85
C LYS A 45 -5.77 18.36 -16.72
N ALA A 46 -4.95 18.72 -17.70
CA ALA A 46 -3.51 18.46 -17.67
C ALA A 46 -2.87 19.01 -16.39
N ASP A 47 -1.83 18.35 -15.93
CA ASP A 47 -1.04 18.70 -14.74
C ASP A 47 -1.84 18.79 -13.43
N THR A 48 -2.92 17.99 -13.34
CA THR A 48 -3.76 17.88 -12.14
C THR A 48 -3.38 16.67 -11.27
N LEU A 49 -3.06 15.55 -11.93
CA LEU A 49 -2.75 14.32 -11.23
C LEU A 49 -1.30 14.30 -10.73
N GLU A 50 -1.14 13.76 -9.55
CA GLU A 50 0.14 13.53 -8.91
C GLU A 50 0.30 12.07 -8.52
N SER A 51 1.53 11.59 -8.52
CA SER A 51 1.89 10.25 -8.07
C SER A 51 3.25 10.25 -7.42
N ALA A 52 3.55 9.16 -6.73
CA ALA A 52 4.87 8.90 -6.17
C ALA A 52 5.23 7.44 -6.40
N ALA A 53 6.50 7.13 -6.43
CA ALA A 53 6.97 5.75 -6.52
C ALA A 53 8.24 5.53 -5.70
N VAL A 54 8.36 4.33 -5.16
CA VAL A 54 9.59 3.80 -4.59
C VAL A 54 9.90 2.50 -5.32
N VAL A 55 11.11 2.40 -5.88
CA VAL A 55 11.61 1.19 -6.54
C VAL A 55 12.65 0.57 -5.66
N THR A 56 12.48 -0.71 -5.34
CA THR A 56 13.44 -1.45 -4.51
C THR A 56 14.01 -2.64 -5.27
N SER A 57 15.23 -3.05 -4.91
CA SER A 57 15.79 -4.30 -5.38
C SER A 57 15.01 -5.48 -4.79
N ILE A 58 14.93 -6.58 -5.55
CA ILE A 58 14.32 -7.85 -5.07
C ILE A 58 15.17 -8.43 -3.96
N GLU A 59 16.49 -8.41 -4.14
CA GLU A 59 17.44 -8.87 -3.14
C GLU A 59 17.83 -7.72 -2.20
N GLY A 60 17.49 -7.85 -0.93
CA GLY A 60 17.88 -6.92 0.13
C GLY A 60 17.00 -5.67 0.28
N GLY A 61 16.05 -5.42 -0.62
CA GLY A 61 15.10 -4.30 -0.49
C GLY A 61 15.73 -2.91 -0.58
N ASN A 62 16.93 -2.79 -1.18
CA ASN A 62 17.61 -1.51 -1.35
C ASN A 62 16.78 -0.57 -2.24
N VAL A 63 16.63 0.69 -1.83
CA VAL A 63 15.93 1.70 -2.62
C VAL A 63 16.80 2.08 -3.82
N LEU A 64 16.31 1.79 -5.02
CA LEU A 64 16.96 2.08 -6.30
C LEU A 64 16.47 3.38 -6.93
N ALA A 65 15.20 3.74 -6.69
CA ALA A 65 14.63 5.02 -7.11
C ALA A 65 13.55 5.48 -6.12
N LEU A 66 13.42 6.79 -5.98
CA LEU A 66 12.43 7.43 -5.15
C LEU A 66 11.91 8.68 -5.86
N VAL A 67 10.65 8.64 -6.27
CA VAL A 67 10.00 9.73 -7.00
C VAL A 67 8.88 10.29 -6.14
N GLY A 68 8.99 11.55 -5.74
CA GLY A 68 8.06 12.23 -4.82
C GLY A 68 6.89 12.94 -5.50
N GLY A 69 6.94 13.10 -6.81
CA GLY A 69 5.91 13.83 -7.57
C GLY A 69 6.12 13.74 -9.07
N ARG A 70 5.29 14.44 -9.81
CA ARG A 70 5.31 14.52 -11.27
C ARG A 70 6.52 15.32 -11.78
N GLU A 71 6.83 16.42 -11.10
CA GLU A 71 7.87 17.35 -11.50
C GLU A 71 9.24 16.89 -11.03
N GLN A 72 10.16 16.69 -11.97
CA GLN A 72 11.52 16.29 -11.67
C GLN A 72 12.28 17.44 -10.98
N GLY A 73 13.05 17.10 -9.96
CA GLY A 73 13.85 18.08 -9.23
C GLY A 73 13.05 19.05 -8.35
N TYR A 74 11.74 18.82 -8.18
CA TYR A 74 10.94 19.64 -7.27
C TYR A 74 11.36 19.42 -5.81
N ALA A 75 11.84 20.48 -5.18
CA ALA A 75 12.36 20.48 -3.81
C ALA A 75 11.26 20.66 -2.72
N GLY A 76 9.99 20.52 -3.08
CA GLY A 76 8.86 20.66 -2.16
C GLY A 76 8.40 19.32 -1.56
N PHE A 77 7.10 19.21 -1.34
CA PHE A 77 6.47 18.06 -0.72
C PHE A 77 6.73 16.75 -1.46
N ASN A 78 7.47 15.85 -0.82
CA ASN A 78 7.79 14.53 -1.36
C ASN A 78 6.72 13.51 -0.95
N ARG A 79 5.85 13.15 -1.88
CA ARG A 79 4.73 12.23 -1.61
C ARG A 79 5.17 10.82 -1.23
N ALA A 80 6.33 10.39 -1.68
CA ALA A 80 6.85 9.07 -1.34
C ALA A 80 7.29 8.98 0.13
N LEU A 81 7.70 10.09 0.73
CA LEU A 81 8.19 10.17 2.11
C LEU A 81 7.17 10.75 3.07
N GLU A 82 6.38 11.71 2.63
CA GLU A 82 5.59 12.57 3.51
C GLU A 82 4.08 12.33 3.42
N ALA A 83 3.58 11.74 2.31
CA ALA A 83 2.15 11.58 2.14
C ALA A 83 1.59 10.49 3.07
N LYS A 84 0.60 10.87 3.86
CA LYS A 84 -0.19 9.95 4.68
C LYS A 84 -1.50 9.64 3.97
N ARG A 85 -1.66 8.40 3.50
CA ARG A 85 -2.83 7.95 2.73
C ARG A 85 -3.39 6.67 3.32
N GLN A 86 -4.70 6.48 3.18
CA GLN A 86 -5.33 5.19 3.49
C GLN A 86 -4.76 4.11 2.57
N ILE A 87 -4.26 3.03 3.15
CA ILE A 87 -3.65 1.92 2.42
C ILE A 87 -4.66 1.18 1.53
N GLY A 88 -5.93 1.17 1.90
CA GLY A 88 -6.99 0.50 1.15
C GLY A 88 -6.73 -1.00 0.98
N SER A 89 -7.00 -1.51 -0.21
CA SER A 89 -6.85 -2.94 -0.52
C SER A 89 -5.41 -3.46 -0.47
N LEU A 90 -4.40 -2.59 -0.39
CA LEU A 90 -3.02 -3.03 -0.14
C LEU A 90 -2.82 -3.62 1.26
N MET A 91 -3.79 -3.44 2.16
CA MET A 91 -3.81 -4.12 3.46
C MET A 91 -4.12 -5.62 3.35
N LYS A 92 -4.87 -6.05 2.34
CA LYS A 92 -5.30 -7.45 2.19
C LYS A 92 -4.16 -8.49 2.22
N PRO A 93 -3.01 -8.29 1.55
CA PRO A 93 -1.89 -9.22 1.69
C PRO A 93 -1.47 -9.46 3.15
N VAL A 94 -1.49 -8.42 3.98
CA VAL A 94 -1.15 -8.53 5.42
C VAL A 94 -2.24 -9.28 6.17
N ASP A 95 -3.51 -9.02 5.88
CA ASP A 95 -4.65 -9.72 6.47
C ASP A 95 -4.58 -11.23 6.20
N TYR A 96 -4.33 -11.59 4.93
CA TYR A 96 -4.21 -12.98 4.50
C TYR A 96 -2.96 -13.65 5.07
N LEU A 97 -1.81 -12.97 5.07
CA LEU A 97 -0.60 -13.45 5.73
C LEU A 97 -0.86 -13.76 7.21
N THR A 98 -1.47 -12.82 7.93
CA THR A 98 -1.81 -13.00 9.35
C THR A 98 -2.71 -14.21 9.58
N ALA A 99 -3.74 -14.40 8.76
CA ALA A 99 -4.61 -15.57 8.84
C ALA A 99 -3.83 -16.86 8.59
N MET A 100 -3.02 -16.91 7.53
CA MET A 100 -2.27 -18.10 7.10
C MET A 100 -1.09 -18.45 8.00
N MET A 101 -0.65 -17.55 8.91
CA MET A 101 0.24 -17.92 10.01
C MET A 101 -0.38 -18.95 10.97
N ARG A 102 -1.68 -19.27 10.82
CA ARG A 102 -2.39 -20.34 11.52
C ARG A 102 -2.90 -21.38 10.52
N PRO A 103 -2.01 -22.19 9.92
CA PRO A 103 -2.33 -23.08 8.79
C PRO A 103 -3.36 -24.16 9.13
N ALA A 104 -3.49 -24.53 10.42
CA ALA A 104 -4.54 -25.45 10.89
C ALA A 104 -5.96 -24.86 10.73
N LYS A 105 -6.09 -23.54 10.67
CA LYS A 105 -7.39 -22.84 10.57
C LYS A 105 -7.60 -22.18 9.21
N PHE A 106 -6.54 -21.65 8.61
CA PHE A 106 -6.60 -20.89 7.37
C PHE A 106 -5.54 -21.37 6.38
N ASN A 107 -5.95 -21.56 5.15
CA ASN A 107 -5.10 -21.92 4.02
C ASN A 107 -5.67 -21.31 2.74
N PRO A 108 -4.97 -21.36 1.59
CA PRO A 108 -5.45 -20.74 0.35
C PRO A 108 -6.83 -21.20 -0.14
N ILE A 109 -7.26 -22.41 0.19
CA ILE A 109 -8.57 -22.95 -0.21
C ILE A 109 -9.64 -22.82 0.89
N THR A 110 -9.32 -22.20 2.03
CA THR A 110 -10.32 -21.95 3.09
C THR A 110 -11.52 -21.21 2.50
N PRO A 111 -12.75 -21.72 2.67
CA PRO A 111 -13.94 -21.05 2.18
C PRO A 111 -14.21 -19.77 2.99
N LEU A 112 -14.34 -18.65 2.29
CA LEU A 112 -14.70 -17.34 2.84
C LEU A 112 -16.08 -16.95 2.32
N ASP A 113 -17.01 -16.71 3.21
CA ASP A 113 -18.35 -16.25 2.87
C ASP A 113 -18.30 -14.82 2.30
N ASP A 114 -18.74 -14.63 1.05
CA ASP A 114 -18.85 -13.34 0.36
C ASP A 114 -20.29 -12.80 0.34
N SER A 115 -21.18 -13.33 1.18
CA SER A 115 -22.53 -12.76 1.36
C SER A 115 -22.47 -11.41 2.11
N PRO A 116 -23.49 -10.55 1.99
CA PRO A 116 -23.50 -9.23 2.64
C PRO A 116 -23.13 -9.30 4.12
N LEU A 117 -22.22 -8.42 4.54
CA LEU A 117 -21.71 -8.35 5.91
C LEU A 117 -22.19 -7.07 6.59
N SER A 118 -22.62 -7.20 7.84
CA SER A 118 -23.00 -6.06 8.68
C SER A 118 -22.35 -6.21 10.05
N VAL A 119 -21.53 -5.24 10.44
CA VAL A 119 -20.78 -5.25 11.69
C VAL A 119 -21.13 -4.03 12.52
N LYS A 120 -21.58 -4.23 13.76
CA LYS A 120 -21.74 -3.13 14.72
C LYS A 120 -20.37 -2.71 15.26
N LEU A 121 -20.03 -1.45 15.08
CA LEU A 121 -18.80 -0.87 15.63
C LEU A 121 -19.02 -0.43 17.08
N ALA A 122 -17.92 -0.29 17.84
CA ALA A 122 -17.95 0.22 19.22
C ALA A 122 -18.55 1.64 19.32
N THR A 123 -18.53 2.41 18.24
CA THR A 123 -19.15 3.73 18.12
C THR A 123 -20.68 3.70 17.98
N GLY A 124 -21.30 2.50 17.95
CA GLY A 124 -22.73 2.30 17.70
C GLY A 124 -23.12 2.36 16.20
N LYS A 125 -22.21 2.75 15.32
CA LYS A 125 -22.45 2.76 13.86
C LYS A 125 -22.37 1.34 13.30
N THR A 126 -23.11 1.10 12.22
CA THR A 126 -23.04 -0.14 11.46
C THR A 126 -22.12 0.04 10.27
N TRP A 127 -21.15 -0.87 10.12
CA TRP A 127 -20.27 -0.93 8.97
C TRP A 127 -20.68 -2.06 8.05
N GLN A 128 -20.84 -1.75 6.77
CA GLN A 128 -21.28 -2.69 5.73
C GLN A 128 -20.32 -2.55 4.53
N PRO A 129 -19.26 -3.38 4.46
CA PRO A 129 -18.38 -3.36 3.31
C PRO A 129 -19.10 -3.89 2.07
N GLY A 130 -18.85 -3.26 0.92
CA GLY A 130 -19.30 -3.73 -0.39
C GLY A 130 -18.13 -4.06 -1.28
N ASN A 131 -18.29 -5.04 -2.19
CA ASN A 131 -17.31 -5.29 -3.25
C ASN A 131 -17.33 -4.14 -4.27
N TYR A 132 -16.20 -3.92 -4.96
CA TYR A 132 -16.07 -2.85 -5.96
C TYR A 132 -17.12 -2.96 -7.09
N SER A 133 -17.47 -4.18 -7.46
CA SER A 133 -18.52 -4.45 -8.46
C SER A 133 -19.95 -4.19 -7.97
N ASN A 134 -20.15 -3.81 -6.71
CA ASN A 134 -21.43 -3.78 -6.00
C ASN A 134 -22.19 -5.11 -6.01
N ARG A 135 -21.49 -6.21 -6.32
CA ARG A 135 -22.06 -7.57 -6.33
C ARG A 135 -21.32 -8.42 -5.31
N SER A 136 -22.06 -9.18 -4.52
CA SER A 136 -21.52 -10.28 -3.74
C SER A 136 -21.70 -11.58 -4.52
N HIS A 137 -20.88 -12.59 -4.23
CA HIS A 137 -21.08 -13.92 -4.81
C HIS A 137 -22.26 -14.63 -4.16
N GLY A 138 -22.71 -14.15 -2.99
CA GLY A 138 -23.82 -14.72 -2.24
C GLY A 138 -23.51 -16.09 -1.62
N ASP A 139 -22.28 -16.56 -1.76
CA ASP A 139 -21.80 -17.88 -1.32
C ASP A 139 -20.31 -17.82 -0.96
N ASN A 140 -19.75 -18.97 -0.58
CA ASN A 140 -18.35 -19.12 -0.23
C ASN A 140 -17.44 -19.05 -1.47
N VAL A 141 -16.33 -18.32 -1.32
CA VAL A 141 -15.23 -18.29 -2.29
C VAL A 141 -13.94 -18.77 -1.61
N PRO A 142 -13.03 -19.44 -2.32
CA PRO A 142 -11.73 -19.80 -1.74
C PRO A 142 -10.94 -18.54 -1.34
N ALA A 143 -10.15 -18.63 -0.28
CA ALA A 143 -9.34 -17.50 0.21
C ALA A 143 -8.44 -16.91 -0.87
N TYR A 144 -7.76 -17.75 -1.68
CA TYR A 144 -6.93 -17.26 -2.77
C TYR A 144 -7.72 -16.40 -3.77
N TYR A 145 -8.95 -16.81 -4.11
CA TYR A 145 -9.83 -16.09 -5.03
C TYR A 145 -10.26 -14.73 -4.45
N GLY A 146 -10.57 -14.71 -3.13
CA GLY A 146 -10.89 -13.48 -2.42
C GLY A 146 -9.76 -12.45 -2.46
N LEU A 147 -8.50 -12.90 -2.37
CA LEU A 147 -7.32 -12.05 -2.48
C LEU A 147 -7.08 -11.62 -3.93
N GLU A 148 -7.06 -12.54 -4.88
CA GLU A 148 -6.83 -12.31 -6.32
C GLU A 148 -7.80 -11.27 -6.89
N HIS A 149 -9.09 -11.39 -6.55
CA HIS A 149 -10.15 -10.49 -7.02
C HIS A 149 -10.38 -9.31 -6.07
N SER A 150 -9.56 -9.19 -5.04
CA SER A 150 -9.66 -8.10 -4.06
C SER A 150 -11.07 -7.92 -3.48
N LEU A 151 -11.76 -9.03 -3.18
CA LEU A 151 -13.12 -9.01 -2.62
C LEU A 151 -13.11 -8.38 -1.22
N ASN A 152 -13.91 -7.36 -1.02
CA ASN A 152 -13.93 -6.63 0.26
C ASN A 152 -14.67 -7.42 1.34
N ILE A 153 -15.79 -8.04 1.00
CA ILE A 153 -16.64 -8.74 1.97
C ILE A 153 -15.92 -9.96 2.53
N ALA A 154 -15.46 -10.86 1.65
CA ALA A 154 -14.71 -12.06 2.02
C ALA A 154 -13.42 -11.73 2.81
N SER A 155 -12.67 -10.72 2.36
CA SER A 155 -11.46 -10.27 3.07
C SER A 155 -11.77 -9.69 4.44
N SER A 156 -12.85 -8.92 4.57
CA SER A 156 -13.27 -8.37 5.87
C SER A 156 -13.62 -9.47 6.87
N ARG A 157 -14.31 -10.52 6.43
CA ARG A 157 -14.60 -11.69 7.28
C ARG A 157 -13.31 -12.40 7.71
N LEU A 158 -12.36 -12.57 6.78
CA LEU A 158 -11.08 -13.16 7.09
C LEU A 158 -10.31 -12.31 8.12
N SER A 159 -10.26 -11.00 7.95
CA SER A 159 -9.58 -10.06 8.87
C SER A 159 -10.19 -10.11 10.27
N LEU A 160 -11.53 -10.14 10.37
CA LEU A 160 -12.22 -10.29 11.64
C LEU A 160 -11.92 -11.65 12.30
N ALA A 161 -11.90 -12.73 11.52
CA ALA A 161 -11.59 -14.08 12.01
C ALA A 161 -10.11 -14.28 12.36
N ALA A 162 -9.19 -13.59 11.68
CA ALA A 162 -7.78 -13.52 12.02
C ALA A 162 -7.54 -12.71 13.30
N GLY A 163 -8.36 -11.70 13.53
CA GLY A 163 -8.31 -10.80 14.68
C GLY A 163 -7.43 -9.57 14.43
N ILE A 164 -8.01 -8.39 14.60
CA ILE A 164 -7.35 -7.12 14.36
C ILE A 164 -6.03 -6.95 15.16
N PRO A 165 -5.94 -7.33 16.44
CA PRO A 165 -4.67 -7.28 17.16
C PRO A 165 -3.55 -8.08 16.49
N ASN A 166 -3.85 -9.26 15.96
CA ASN A 166 -2.86 -10.09 15.27
C ASN A 166 -2.39 -9.47 13.94
N ILE A 167 -3.29 -8.75 13.26
CA ILE A 167 -2.94 -8.01 12.03
C ILE A 167 -1.99 -6.87 12.37
N ILE A 168 -2.26 -6.13 13.45
CA ILE A 168 -1.37 -5.06 13.95
C ILE A 168 0.01 -5.63 14.33
N ASP A 169 0.05 -6.77 15.01
CA ASP A 169 1.32 -7.43 15.33
C ASP A 169 2.09 -7.86 14.07
N THR A 170 1.38 -8.33 13.05
CA THR A 170 2.01 -8.68 11.76
C THR A 170 2.58 -7.45 11.08
N LEU A 171 1.87 -6.33 11.07
CA LEU A 171 2.39 -5.06 10.57
C LEU A 171 3.67 -4.64 11.29
N GLY A 172 3.70 -4.74 12.62
CA GLY A 172 4.90 -4.45 13.40
C GLY A 172 6.09 -5.33 13.00
N LYS A 173 5.86 -6.63 12.75
CA LYS A 173 6.90 -7.55 12.25
C LYS A 173 7.39 -7.20 10.85
N LEU A 174 6.54 -6.57 10.03
CA LEU A 174 6.88 -6.06 8.71
C LEU A 174 7.55 -4.67 8.75
N GLY A 175 7.83 -4.13 9.94
CA GLY A 175 8.51 -2.85 10.10
C GLY A 175 7.60 -1.63 10.16
N TYR A 176 6.27 -1.82 10.23
CA TYR A 176 5.36 -0.70 10.42
C TYR A 176 5.35 -0.29 11.90
N GLU A 177 5.78 0.94 12.18
CA GLU A 177 5.73 1.53 13.51
C GLU A 177 4.36 2.16 13.74
N ARG A 178 3.66 1.72 14.80
CA ARG A 178 2.29 2.15 15.11
C ARG A 178 2.17 3.66 15.35
N ASP A 179 3.23 4.26 15.88
CA ASP A 179 3.30 5.66 16.28
C ASP A 179 4.24 6.47 15.37
N ALA A 180 4.55 5.95 14.17
CA ALA A 180 5.29 6.72 13.18
C ALA A 180 4.50 8.00 12.81
N PRO A 181 5.13 9.18 12.83
CA PRO A 181 4.48 10.47 12.69
C PRO A 181 3.73 10.65 11.37
#